data_d3241126971242bd780d3dbb508cd2db
#
_entry.id   d3241126971242bd780d3dbb508cd2db
#
_cell.length_a   1.000
_cell.length_b   1.000
_cell.length_c   1.000
_cell.angle_alpha   90.00
_cell.angle_beta   90.00
_cell.angle_gamma   90.00
#
_symmetry.space_group_name_H-M   'P 1'
#
loop_
_entity.id
_entity.type
_entity.pdbx_description
1 polymer ?
#
loop_
_entity_poly.entity_id
_entity_poly.type
_entity_poly.pdbx_seq_one_letter_code
_entity_poly.pdbx_strand_id
1 'polypeptide(L)'
;MNHVVKQMQKGFTLIELMLAMAFISALLLAIALTILQVGTIYNRGMTLKEVNQASRSVSDDITRSMAGSQAFSLSNKYLTTSAGGRLCLGQNTYIWNLGKAFANTALGTANDQNLVSYDTPAGKAPIRFIKIADPAGLYCVKGPDGILPLYKNIRAIDTNAPIEMLKSGDRTLTMHQFKVESGANGYDSATGQQLYNVTFTIGTGDASALTTDRTACLPPGTPNSDFSYCTVQQFSLVTRAGNRVN
;
A
#
# COMPACT_ATOMS: atom_id res chain seq x y z
N MET A 1 71.43 -42.36 -25.63
CA MET A 1 70.18 -43.17 -25.90
C MET A 1 69.06 -42.50 -25.11
N ASN A 2 68.25 -41.70 -25.78
CA ASN A 2 67.11 -41.01 -25.16
C ASN A 2 65.87 -41.86 -25.39
N HIS A 3 65.33 -42.46 -24.34
CA HIS A 3 64.02 -43.10 -24.36
C HIS A 3 62.94 -42.02 -24.23
N VAL A 4 62.31 -41.67 -25.35
CA VAL A 4 61.08 -40.88 -25.36
C VAL A 4 59.95 -41.79 -24.95
N VAL A 5 59.47 -41.65 -23.72
CA VAL A 5 58.26 -42.33 -23.24
C VAL A 5 57.04 -41.71 -23.95
N LYS A 6 56.52 -42.41 -24.93
CA LYS A 6 55.31 -42.05 -25.66
C LYS A 6 54.11 -42.24 -24.70
N GLN A 7 53.62 -41.15 -24.10
CA GLN A 7 52.38 -41.17 -23.35
C GLN A 7 51.25 -41.52 -24.29
N MET A 8 50.65 -42.71 -24.10
CA MET A 8 49.42 -43.12 -24.79
C MET A 8 48.27 -42.22 -24.27
N GLN A 9 47.85 -41.26 -25.08
CA GLN A 9 46.62 -40.52 -24.85
C GLN A 9 45.43 -41.48 -24.92
N LYS A 10 44.82 -41.79 -23.75
CA LYS A 10 43.54 -42.55 -23.71
C LYS A 10 42.45 -41.60 -24.14
N GLY A 11 41.82 -41.88 -25.26
CA GLY A 11 40.60 -41.14 -25.71
C GLY A 11 39.43 -41.45 -24.79
N PHE A 12 38.56 -40.47 -24.62
CA PHE A 12 37.29 -40.64 -23.90
C PHE A 12 36.39 -41.67 -24.59
N THR A 13 35.78 -42.54 -23.82
CA THR A 13 34.77 -43.44 -24.33
C THR A 13 33.45 -42.71 -24.56
N LEU A 14 32.65 -43.14 -25.52
CA LEU A 14 31.35 -42.55 -25.85
C LEU A 14 30.41 -42.58 -24.64
N ILE A 15 30.49 -43.60 -23.79
CA ILE A 15 29.69 -43.75 -22.60
C ILE A 15 30.09 -42.74 -21.49
N GLU A 16 31.38 -42.47 -21.35
CA GLU A 16 31.86 -41.43 -20.40
C GLU A 16 31.35 -40.03 -20.79
N LEU A 17 31.32 -39.74 -22.10
CA LEU A 17 30.78 -38.46 -22.59
C LEU A 17 29.27 -38.37 -22.32
N MET A 18 28.50 -39.45 -22.60
CA MET A 18 27.06 -39.44 -22.33
C MET A 18 26.75 -39.30 -20.85
N LEU A 19 27.49 -39.95 -19.96
CA LEU A 19 27.32 -39.88 -18.52
C LEU A 19 27.66 -38.48 -18.00
N ALA A 20 28.74 -37.88 -18.50
CA ALA A 20 29.12 -36.49 -18.13
C ALA A 20 28.05 -35.47 -18.57
N MET A 21 27.51 -35.59 -19.80
CA MET A 21 26.42 -34.72 -20.28
C MET A 21 25.16 -34.89 -19.47
N ALA A 22 24.76 -36.12 -19.10
CA ALA A 22 23.61 -36.36 -18.25
C ALA A 22 23.77 -35.74 -16.86
N PHE A 23 24.96 -35.87 -16.26
CA PHE A 23 25.26 -35.28 -14.95
C PHE A 23 25.22 -33.72 -14.98
N ILE A 24 25.87 -33.13 -16.00
CA ILE A 24 25.86 -31.67 -16.18
C ILE A 24 24.45 -31.15 -16.38
N SER A 25 23.62 -31.86 -17.20
CA SER A 25 22.23 -31.45 -17.43
C SER A 25 21.39 -31.47 -16.14
N ALA A 26 21.54 -32.54 -15.33
CA ALA A 26 20.85 -32.62 -14.04
C ALA A 26 21.30 -31.52 -13.07
N LEU A 27 22.59 -31.21 -13.03
CA LEU A 27 23.15 -30.14 -12.18
C LEU A 27 22.66 -28.76 -12.62
N LEU A 28 22.65 -28.47 -13.92
CA LEU A 28 22.12 -27.21 -14.45
C LEU A 28 20.62 -27.05 -14.14
N LEU A 29 19.83 -28.11 -14.23
CA LEU A 29 18.41 -28.09 -13.87
C LEU A 29 18.23 -27.75 -12.38
N ALA A 30 18.99 -28.37 -11.49
CA ALA A 30 18.95 -28.11 -10.06
C ALA A 30 19.31 -26.64 -9.74
N ILE A 31 20.35 -26.12 -10.39
CA ILE A 31 20.74 -24.69 -10.23
C ILE A 31 19.63 -23.76 -10.73
N ALA A 32 19.05 -24.04 -11.91
CA ALA A 32 17.98 -23.22 -12.47
C ALA A 32 16.77 -23.14 -11.53
N LEU A 33 16.33 -24.28 -10.99
CA LEU A 33 15.23 -24.33 -10.02
C LEU A 33 15.53 -23.53 -8.74
N THR A 34 16.76 -23.60 -8.24
CA THR A 34 17.19 -22.85 -7.07
C THR A 34 17.15 -21.34 -7.32
N ILE A 35 17.63 -20.87 -8.48
CA ILE A 35 17.60 -19.46 -8.86
C ILE A 35 16.16 -18.93 -8.91
N LEU A 36 15.22 -19.69 -9.49
CA LEU A 36 13.81 -19.30 -9.54
C LEU A 36 13.20 -19.17 -8.14
N GLN A 37 13.49 -20.12 -7.24
CA GLN A 37 13.00 -20.05 -5.85
C GLN A 37 13.57 -18.84 -5.09
N VAL A 38 14.87 -18.58 -5.22
CA VAL A 38 15.50 -17.42 -4.60
C VAL A 38 14.90 -16.12 -5.13
N GLY A 39 14.66 -16.01 -6.44
CA GLY A 39 14.00 -14.86 -7.05
C GLY A 39 12.59 -14.60 -6.49
N THR A 40 11.79 -15.65 -6.32
CA THR A 40 10.46 -15.57 -5.72
C THR A 40 10.50 -15.05 -4.27
N ILE A 41 11.39 -15.62 -3.45
CA ILE A 41 11.56 -15.21 -2.04
C ILE A 41 12.05 -13.75 -1.95
N TYR A 42 12.99 -13.36 -2.80
CA TYR A 42 13.50 -11.99 -2.87
C TYR A 42 12.41 -10.98 -3.21
N ASN A 43 11.62 -11.23 -4.26
CA ASN A 43 10.53 -10.36 -4.67
C ASN A 43 9.47 -10.20 -3.57
N ARG A 44 9.11 -11.30 -2.90
CA ARG A 44 8.20 -11.27 -1.75
C ARG A 44 8.76 -10.44 -0.59
N GLY A 45 10.05 -10.60 -0.28
CA GLY A 45 10.73 -9.82 0.76
C GLY A 45 10.73 -8.33 0.45
N MET A 46 10.97 -7.95 -0.80
CA MET A 46 10.92 -6.55 -1.24
C MET A 46 9.50 -5.98 -1.14
N THR A 47 8.48 -6.69 -1.61
CA THR A 47 7.07 -6.25 -1.51
C THR A 47 6.66 -6.05 -0.05
N LEU A 48 7.00 -7.00 0.82
CA LEU A 48 6.73 -6.91 2.26
C LEU A 48 7.43 -5.71 2.91
N LYS A 49 8.69 -5.47 2.54
CA LYS A 49 9.47 -4.31 3.01
C LYS A 49 8.79 -3.00 2.63
N GLU A 50 8.35 -2.84 1.38
CA GLU A 50 7.68 -1.64 0.90
C GLU A 50 6.36 -1.38 1.63
N VAL A 51 5.52 -2.41 1.81
CA VAL A 51 4.26 -2.30 2.57
C VAL A 51 4.54 -1.90 4.01
N ASN A 52 5.51 -2.52 4.68
CA ASN A 52 5.88 -2.17 6.06
C ASN A 52 6.42 -0.74 6.17
N GLN A 53 7.24 -0.31 5.24
CA GLN A 53 7.80 1.04 5.24
C GLN A 53 6.73 2.11 5.02
N ALA A 54 5.83 1.90 4.05
CA ALA A 54 4.70 2.78 3.80
C ALA A 54 3.78 2.84 5.03
N SER A 55 3.48 1.70 5.64
CA SER A 55 2.62 1.64 6.81
C SER A 55 3.18 2.34 8.04
N ARG A 56 4.49 2.22 8.29
CA ARG A 56 5.16 2.98 9.35
C ARG A 56 5.10 4.48 9.08
N SER A 57 5.38 4.90 7.86
CA SER A 57 5.29 6.32 7.46
C SER A 57 3.88 6.88 7.68
N VAL A 58 2.85 6.13 7.27
CA VAL A 58 1.44 6.49 7.50
C VAL A 58 1.11 6.54 8.99
N SER A 59 1.53 5.53 9.77
CA SER A 59 1.28 5.48 11.22
C SER A 59 1.91 6.66 11.95
N ASP A 60 3.16 6.95 11.67
CA ASP A 60 3.91 8.04 12.31
C ASP A 60 3.31 9.41 11.97
N ASP A 61 2.92 9.60 10.72
CA ASP A 61 2.34 10.86 10.27
C ASP A 61 0.93 11.08 10.86
N ILE A 62 0.08 10.05 10.86
CA ILE A 62 -1.25 10.10 11.49
C ILE A 62 -1.12 10.37 12.98
N THR A 63 -0.25 9.63 13.68
CA THR A 63 -0.04 9.81 15.13
C THR A 63 0.38 11.25 15.44
N ARG A 64 1.31 11.80 14.68
CA ARG A 64 1.80 13.17 14.84
C ARG A 64 0.71 14.20 14.55
N SER A 65 -0.06 14.01 13.47
CA SER A 65 -1.15 14.92 13.10
C SER A 65 -2.30 14.88 14.10
N MET A 66 -2.66 13.69 14.60
CA MET A 66 -3.69 13.55 15.64
C MET A 66 -3.24 14.14 16.99
N ALA A 67 -2.00 13.90 17.39
CA ALA A 67 -1.43 14.50 18.60
C ALA A 67 -1.39 16.04 18.53
N GLY A 68 -1.21 16.61 17.36
CA GLY A 68 -1.24 18.06 17.11
C GLY A 68 -2.65 18.64 16.89
N SER A 69 -3.69 17.82 16.86
CA SER A 69 -5.09 18.28 16.70
C SER A 69 -5.79 18.42 18.05
N GLN A 70 -6.88 19.19 18.07
CA GLN A 70 -7.83 19.16 19.18
C GLN A 70 -8.63 17.86 19.16
N ALA A 71 -9.17 17.45 20.28
CA ALA A 71 -10.14 16.37 20.34
C ALA A 71 -11.34 16.68 19.44
N PHE A 72 -11.81 15.70 18.70
CA PHE A 72 -12.85 15.91 17.70
C PHE A 72 -13.90 14.79 17.71
N SER A 73 -15.11 15.13 17.27
CA SER A 73 -16.15 14.15 17.02
C SER A 73 -15.96 13.51 15.65
N LEU A 74 -15.99 12.16 15.59
CA LEU A 74 -15.86 11.42 14.35
C LEU A 74 -16.96 11.77 13.35
N SER A 75 -18.20 12.02 13.80
CA SER A 75 -19.32 12.41 12.94
C SER A 75 -19.07 13.70 12.13
N ASN A 76 -18.18 14.55 12.60
CA ASN A 76 -17.86 15.82 11.95
C ASN A 76 -16.54 15.82 11.19
N LYS A 77 -15.63 14.92 11.51
CA LYS A 77 -14.25 14.96 11.00
C LYS A 77 -13.84 13.70 10.25
N TYR A 78 -14.60 12.65 10.35
CA TYR A 78 -14.33 11.37 9.69
C TYR A 78 -15.50 10.93 8.84
N LEU A 79 -15.24 10.67 7.58
CA LEU A 79 -16.19 10.10 6.64
C LEU A 79 -15.56 8.91 5.94
N THR A 80 -16.27 7.79 5.89
CA THR A 80 -15.88 6.62 5.12
C THR A 80 -17.06 6.09 4.33
N THR A 81 -16.78 5.63 3.12
CA THR A 81 -17.74 4.97 2.22
C THR A 81 -17.09 3.70 1.66
N SER A 82 -17.83 2.98 0.83
CA SER A 82 -17.29 1.81 0.11
C SER A 82 -16.17 2.16 -0.89
N ALA A 83 -16.09 3.41 -1.33
CA ALA A 83 -15.10 3.88 -2.32
C ALA A 83 -13.86 4.52 -1.68
N GLY A 84 -14.00 5.16 -0.52
CA GLY A 84 -12.91 5.88 0.12
C GLY A 84 -13.37 6.70 1.32
N GLY A 85 -12.57 7.70 1.73
CA GLY A 85 -12.94 8.51 2.87
C GLY A 85 -12.07 9.73 3.08
N ARG A 86 -12.33 10.43 4.19
CA ARG A 86 -11.59 11.62 4.66
C ARG A 86 -11.48 11.61 6.17
N LEU A 87 -10.35 12.11 6.64
CA LEU A 87 -10.09 12.40 8.04
C LEU A 87 -9.53 13.81 8.16
N CYS A 88 -10.25 14.68 8.85
CA CYS A 88 -9.96 16.10 8.98
C CYS A 88 -9.39 16.40 10.35
N LEU A 89 -8.11 16.77 10.42
CA LEU A 89 -7.37 16.98 11.66
C LEU A 89 -6.96 18.46 11.90
N GLY A 90 -7.81 19.37 11.48
CA GLY A 90 -7.59 20.82 11.70
C GLY A 90 -6.59 21.41 10.72
N GLN A 91 -5.30 21.14 10.84
CA GLN A 91 -4.28 21.68 9.93
C GLN A 91 -4.12 20.86 8.65
N ASN A 92 -4.46 19.57 8.71
CA ASN A 92 -4.30 18.63 7.62
C ASN A 92 -5.55 17.81 7.41
N THR A 93 -5.83 17.48 6.16
CA THR A 93 -6.87 16.55 5.78
C THR A 93 -6.24 15.35 5.07
N TYR A 94 -6.58 14.15 5.50
CA TYR A 94 -6.24 12.90 4.83
C TYR A 94 -7.41 12.49 3.94
N ILE A 95 -7.10 12.09 2.71
CA ILE A 95 -8.10 11.66 1.74
C ILE A 95 -7.59 10.38 1.09
N TRP A 96 -8.46 9.39 0.95
CA TRP A 96 -8.10 8.11 0.34
C TRP A 96 -9.19 7.56 -0.55
N ASN A 97 -8.76 6.78 -1.52
CA ASN A 97 -9.61 5.85 -2.24
C ASN A 97 -9.25 4.42 -1.81
N LEU A 98 -10.24 3.58 -1.64
CA LEU A 98 -10.03 2.17 -1.33
C LEU A 98 -9.67 1.38 -2.60
N GLY A 99 -8.83 0.38 -2.47
CA GLY A 99 -8.45 -0.50 -3.58
C GLY A 99 -9.63 -1.08 -4.36
N LYS A 100 -10.76 -1.27 -3.68
CA LYS A 100 -12.03 -1.70 -4.26
C LYS A 100 -12.60 -0.71 -5.30
N ALA A 101 -12.39 0.58 -5.09
CA ALA A 101 -12.86 1.61 -6.00
C ALA A 101 -12.06 1.64 -7.30
N PHE A 102 -10.77 1.29 -7.27
CA PHE A 102 -9.93 1.22 -8.47
C PHE A 102 -10.27 0.05 -9.39
N ALA A 103 -10.89 -1.01 -8.90
CA ALA A 103 -11.13 -2.21 -9.68
C ALA A 103 -12.24 -2.08 -10.73
N ASN A 104 -13.15 -1.17 -10.51
CA ASN A 104 -14.40 -1.08 -11.29
C ASN A 104 -14.42 0.09 -12.26
N THR A 105 -13.34 0.88 -12.34
CA THR A 105 -13.41 2.16 -13.02
C THR A 105 -12.13 2.47 -13.79
N ALA A 106 -12.31 2.77 -15.08
CA ALA A 106 -11.29 3.44 -15.86
C ALA A 106 -11.16 4.87 -15.31
N LEU A 107 -10.04 5.13 -14.62
CA LEU A 107 -9.71 6.46 -14.09
C LEU A 107 -9.84 7.52 -15.18
N GLY A 108 -10.70 8.51 -14.95
CA GLY A 108 -10.89 9.63 -15.85
C GLY A 108 -12.16 9.61 -16.70
N THR A 109 -13.03 8.61 -16.56
CA THR A 109 -14.35 8.64 -17.18
C THR A 109 -15.34 9.45 -16.33
N ALA A 110 -16.23 10.20 -17.00
CA ALA A 110 -17.17 11.11 -16.36
C ALA A 110 -18.16 10.43 -15.38
N ASN A 111 -18.22 9.11 -15.36
CA ASN A 111 -19.10 8.32 -14.49
C ASN A 111 -18.47 7.92 -13.16
N ASP A 112 -17.22 8.35 -12.90
CA ASP A 112 -16.48 7.99 -11.70
C ASP A 112 -16.69 8.97 -10.56
N GLN A 113 -17.95 9.18 -10.20
CA GLN A 113 -18.32 10.04 -9.08
C GLN A 113 -17.79 9.55 -7.73
N ASN A 114 -17.26 8.32 -7.69
CA ASN A 114 -16.83 7.65 -6.45
C ASN A 114 -15.33 7.74 -6.17
N LEU A 115 -14.51 8.14 -7.15
CA LEU A 115 -13.07 8.30 -6.99
C LEU A 115 -12.69 9.77 -6.83
N VAL A 116 -11.93 10.06 -5.79
CA VAL A 116 -11.27 11.36 -5.66
C VAL A 116 -10.01 11.34 -6.53
N SER A 117 -9.88 12.33 -7.40
CA SER A 117 -8.73 12.50 -8.28
C SER A 117 -8.02 13.81 -8.01
N TYR A 118 -6.76 13.85 -8.40
CA TYR A 118 -5.92 15.03 -8.40
C TYR A 118 -5.75 15.52 -9.84
N ASP A 119 -6.10 16.76 -10.11
CA ASP A 119 -5.94 17.36 -11.44
C ASP A 119 -4.48 17.76 -11.65
N THR A 120 -3.83 17.15 -12.62
CA THR A 120 -2.46 17.47 -13.06
C THR A 120 -2.47 18.07 -14.45
N PRO A 121 -1.40 18.75 -14.88
CA PRO A 121 -1.29 19.23 -16.25
C PRO A 121 -1.40 18.12 -17.32
N ALA A 122 -1.06 16.88 -16.94
CA ALA A 122 -1.15 15.70 -17.82
C ALA A 122 -2.53 15.00 -17.77
N GLY A 123 -3.47 15.53 -16.97
CA GLY A 123 -4.79 14.91 -16.77
C GLY A 123 -5.04 14.56 -15.31
N LYS A 124 -6.07 13.74 -15.05
CA LYS A 124 -6.43 13.32 -13.70
C LYS A 124 -5.55 12.17 -13.22
N ALA A 125 -4.89 12.36 -12.06
CA ALA A 125 -4.15 11.32 -11.38
C ALA A 125 -4.99 10.67 -10.26
N PRO A 126 -4.93 9.35 -10.10
CA PRO A 126 -5.60 8.66 -8.99
C PRO A 126 -4.94 9.02 -7.67
N ILE A 127 -5.76 9.29 -6.67
CA ILE A 127 -5.33 9.41 -5.28
C ILE A 127 -5.40 8.03 -4.65
N ARG A 128 -4.36 7.60 -3.94
CA ARG A 128 -4.38 6.39 -3.12
C ARG A 128 -4.61 6.71 -1.66
N PHE A 129 -3.67 7.43 -1.06
CA PHE A 129 -3.77 7.95 0.30
C PHE A 129 -2.93 9.20 0.40
N ILE A 130 -3.58 10.36 0.38
CA ILE A 130 -2.90 11.65 0.40
C ILE A 130 -3.10 12.37 1.72
N LYS A 131 -2.13 13.21 2.03
CA LYS A 131 -2.21 14.28 3.02
C LYS A 131 -2.19 15.62 2.32
N ILE A 132 -3.10 16.50 2.68
CA ILE A 132 -3.14 17.89 2.19
C ILE A 132 -3.21 18.84 3.38
N ALA A 133 -2.46 19.94 3.32
CA ALA A 133 -2.61 21.03 4.27
C ALA A 133 -3.95 21.73 4.03
N ASP A 134 -4.80 21.76 5.06
CA ASP A 134 -6.17 22.29 4.97
C ASP A 134 -6.53 23.09 6.23
N PRO A 135 -5.80 24.19 6.52
CA PRO A 135 -6.06 24.99 7.71
C PRO A 135 -7.43 25.66 7.70
N ALA A 136 -8.00 25.89 6.51
CA ALA A 136 -9.34 26.43 6.34
C ALA A 136 -10.46 25.38 6.39
N GLY A 137 -10.10 24.07 6.44
CA GLY A 137 -11.07 22.99 6.48
C GLY A 137 -11.91 22.84 5.21
N LEU A 138 -11.40 23.25 4.06
CA LEU A 138 -12.14 23.28 2.79
C LEU A 138 -12.61 21.90 2.34
N TYR A 139 -11.82 20.86 2.63
CA TYR A 139 -12.16 19.49 2.30
C TYR A 139 -13.08 18.82 3.34
N CYS A 140 -13.37 19.51 4.42
CA CYS A 140 -14.19 19.04 5.55
C CYS A 140 -15.53 19.76 5.65
N VAL A 141 -15.82 20.66 4.72
CA VAL A 141 -17.13 21.35 4.68
C VAL A 141 -18.21 20.36 4.29
N LYS A 142 -19.24 20.28 5.11
CA LYS A 142 -20.42 19.47 4.81
C LYS A 142 -21.21 20.13 3.67
N GLY A 143 -21.69 19.29 2.76
CA GLY A 143 -22.66 19.73 1.74
C GLY A 143 -24.01 20.14 2.35
N PRO A 144 -24.95 20.61 1.52
CA PRO A 144 -26.28 21.02 1.97
C PRO A 144 -27.08 19.87 2.62
N ASP A 145 -26.75 18.63 2.30
CA ASP A 145 -27.26 17.38 2.86
C ASP A 145 -26.66 16.99 4.22
N GLY A 146 -25.73 17.79 4.74
CA GLY A 146 -25.02 17.52 5.99
C GLY A 146 -23.91 16.48 5.87
N ILE A 147 -23.59 16.00 4.67
CA ILE A 147 -22.56 15.01 4.39
C ILE A 147 -21.28 15.74 3.93
N LEU A 148 -20.11 15.24 4.34
CA LEU A 148 -18.83 15.76 3.85
C LEU A 148 -18.71 15.46 2.34
N PRO A 149 -18.32 16.44 1.49
CA PRO A 149 -18.18 16.24 0.07
C PRO A 149 -17.01 15.26 -0.21
N LEU A 150 -17.33 14.00 -0.44
CA LEU A 150 -16.32 12.96 -0.72
C LEU A 150 -15.62 13.21 -2.06
N TYR A 151 -16.32 13.79 -3.02
CA TYR A 151 -15.95 13.82 -4.43
C TYR A 151 -15.38 15.15 -4.91
N LYS A 152 -14.92 16.01 -4.02
CA LYS A 152 -14.27 17.24 -4.44
C LYS A 152 -12.91 16.91 -5.05
N ASN A 153 -12.76 17.18 -6.34
CA ASN A 153 -11.46 17.06 -7.00
C ASN A 153 -10.46 18.03 -6.36
N ILE A 154 -9.26 17.55 -6.14
CA ILE A 154 -8.15 18.38 -5.63
C ILE A 154 -7.47 18.98 -6.85
N ARG A 155 -7.42 20.29 -6.93
CA ARG A 155 -6.78 21.01 -8.03
C ARG A 155 -5.32 21.29 -7.71
N ALA A 156 -4.46 21.18 -8.72
CA ALA A 156 -3.03 21.52 -8.63
C ALA A 156 -2.77 23.00 -8.26
N ILE A 157 -3.78 23.86 -8.42
CA ILE A 157 -3.72 25.31 -8.20
C ILE A 157 -3.93 25.67 -6.72
N ASP A 158 -4.48 24.77 -5.92
CA ASP A 158 -4.52 24.96 -4.48
C ASP A 158 -3.06 24.97 -3.98
N THR A 159 -2.65 26.06 -3.36
CA THR A 159 -1.27 26.40 -2.96
C THR A 159 -0.55 25.34 -2.11
N ASN A 160 -1.25 24.29 -1.74
CA ASN A 160 -0.77 23.15 -0.97
C ASN A 160 -0.90 21.88 -1.80
N ALA A 161 0.17 21.51 -2.50
CA ALA A 161 0.21 20.25 -3.24
C ALA A 161 -0.03 19.05 -2.30
N PRO A 162 -0.93 18.14 -2.66
CA PRO A 162 -1.15 16.93 -1.87
C PRO A 162 0.09 16.04 -1.85
N ILE A 163 0.37 15.45 -0.69
CA ILE A 163 1.45 14.50 -0.52
C ILE A 163 0.85 13.10 -0.60
N GLU A 164 1.23 12.32 -1.63
CA GLU A 164 0.85 10.92 -1.74
C GLU A 164 1.70 10.08 -0.76
N MET A 165 1.05 9.50 0.25
CA MET A 165 1.69 8.75 1.32
C MET A 165 2.02 7.30 0.95
N LEU A 166 1.32 6.75 -0.06
CA LEU A 166 1.53 5.39 -0.53
C LEU A 166 2.44 5.31 -1.78
N LYS A 167 3.08 6.41 -2.14
CA LYS A 167 4.08 6.43 -3.20
C LYS A 167 5.39 5.84 -2.64
N SER A 168 5.54 4.55 -2.72
CA SER A 168 6.76 3.86 -2.32
C SER A 168 7.22 2.92 -3.42
N GLY A 169 8.49 3.01 -3.79
CA GLY A 169 9.21 2.07 -4.62
C GLY A 169 8.58 1.68 -5.96
N ASP A 170 8.83 0.45 -6.36
CA ASP A 170 8.41 -0.11 -7.64
C ASP A 170 7.01 -0.74 -7.59
N ARG A 171 6.40 -0.84 -6.41
CA ARG A 171 5.10 -1.48 -6.21
C ARG A 171 3.98 -0.47 -6.11
N THR A 172 2.86 -0.78 -6.75
CA THR A 172 1.63 -0.01 -6.59
C THR A 172 0.95 -0.41 -5.29
N LEU A 173 1.09 0.43 -4.25
CA LEU A 173 0.42 0.22 -2.97
C LEU A 173 -0.93 0.92 -2.95
N THR A 174 -1.87 0.34 -2.21
CA THR A 174 -3.26 0.83 -2.11
C THR A 174 -3.76 0.66 -0.68
N MET A 175 -4.61 1.58 -0.25
CA MET A 175 -5.38 1.45 0.99
C MET A 175 -6.58 0.53 0.74
N HIS A 176 -6.69 -0.58 1.48
CA HIS A 176 -7.84 -1.48 1.36
C HIS A 176 -8.88 -1.22 2.43
N GLN A 177 -8.46 -0.75 3.60
CA GLN A 177 -9.34 -0.34 4.69
C GLN A 177 -8.69 0.81 5.46
N PHE A 178 -9.52 1.74 5.91
CA PHE A 178 -9.09 2.77 6.87
C PHE A 178 -10.27 3.04 7.82
N LYS A 179 -10.08 2.81 9.10
CA LYS A 179 -11.09 2.93 10.13
C LYS A 179 -10.55 3.73 11.32
N VAL A 180 -11.35 4.68 11.78
CA VAL A 180 -11.07 5.44 12.99
C VAL A 180 -12.25 5.25 13.93
N GLU A 181 -11.97 4.89 15.17
CA GLU A 181 -12.95 4.72 16.24
C GLU A 181 -12.52 5.54 17.46
N SER A 182 -13.46 6.15 18.14
CA SER A 182 -13.20 6.72 19.46
C SER A 182 -13.13 5.59 20.49
N GLY A 183 -12.14 5.63 21.36
CA GLY A 183 -12.06 4.69 22.48
C GLY A 183 -13.32 4.80 23.36
N ALA A 184 -13.83 3.68 23.82
CA ALA A 184 -14.85 3.66 24.88
C ALA A 184 -14.28 4.38 26.10
N ASN A 185 -14.94 5.40 26.62
CA ASN A 185 -14.44 6.29 27.67
C ASN A 185 -13.14 7.05 27.28
N GLY A 186 -12.92 7.25 25.97
CA GLY A 186 -11.68 7.85 25.46
C GLY A 186 -11.56 9.36 25.68
N TYR A 187 -12.66 10.06 26.01
CA TYR A 187 -12.64 11.51 26.28
C TYR A 187 -12.42 11.78 27.78
N ASP A 188 -11.37 12.50 28.06
CA ASP A 188 -11.06 13.00 29.39
C ASP A 188 -11.48 14.48 29.50
N SER A 189 -12.52 14.72 30.29
CA SER A 189 -13.06 16.08 30.47
C SER A 189 -12.12 17.01 31.26
N ALA A 190 -11.20 16.45 32.03
CA ALA A 190 -10.25 17.24 32.84
C ALA A 190 -9.11 17.79 31.95
N THR A 191 -8.67 17.01 30.98
CA THR A 191 -7.57 17.39 30.08
C THR A 191 -8.04 17.83 28.71
N GLY A 192 -9.31 17.59 28.36
CA GLY A 192 -9.82 17.82 26.99
C GLY A 192 -9.26 16.87 25.94
N GLN A 193 -8.64 15.78 26.35
CA GLN A 193 -7.99 14.81 25.47
C GLN A 193 -8.94 13.67 25.13
N GLN A 194 -8.73 13.07 23.96
CA GLN A 194 -9.47 11.90 23.52
C GLN A 194 -8.55 10.87 22.86
N LEU A 195 -8.79 9.59 23.17
CA LEU A 195 -8.12 8.46 22.55
C LEU A 195 -8.91 8.01 21.30
N TYR A 196 -8.17 7.68 20.27
CA TYR A 196 -8.68 7.11 19.03
C TYR A 196 -7.92 5.84 18.70
N ASN A 197 -8.64 4.84 18.23
CA ASN A 197 -8.09 3.64 17.62
C ASN A 197 -8.17 3.79 16.10
N VAL A 198 -7.03 3.75 15.43
CA VAL A 198 -6.94 3.81 13.96
C VAL A 198 -6.48 2.46 13.47
N THR A 199 -7.30 1.83 12.64
CA THR A 199 -6.98 0.57 11.98
C THR A 199 -6.99 0.79 10.48
N PHE A 200 -5.92 0.37 9.81
CA PHE A 200 -5.86 0.46 8.35
C PHE A 200 -5.17 -0.76 7.75
N THR A 201 -5.55 -1.07 6.52
CA THR A 201 -4.99 -2.18 5.75
C THR A 201 -4.36 -1.63 4.48
N ILE A 202 -3.07 -1.85 4.31
CA ILE A 202 -2.31 -1.49 3.12
C ILE A 202 -1.84 -2.76 2.43
N GLY A 203 -1.88 -2.76 1.12
CA GLY A 203 -1.39 -3.87 0.32
C GLY A 203 -1.12 -3.46 -1.12
N THR A 204 -0.74 -4.43 -1.91
CA THR A 204 -0.58 -4.27 -3.35
C THR A 204 -1.92 -4.00 -4.02
N GLY A 205 -1.90 -3.20 -5.10
CA GLY A 205 -3.12 -2.72 -5.78
C GLY A 205 -3.64 -3.64 -6.87
N ASP A 206 -2.97 -4.77 -7.16
CA ASP A 206 -3.42 -5.69 -8.20
C ASP A 206 -4.67 -6.46 -7.73
N ALA A 207 -5.79 -6.08 -8.34
CA ALA A 207 -7.09 -6.66 -8.02
C ALA A 207 -7.19 -8.16 -8.34
N SER A 208 -6.46 -8.63 -9.34
CA SER A 208 -6.52 -10.02 -9.81
C SER A 208 -5.84 -10.99 -8.85
N ALA A 209 -4.87 -10.51 -8.07
CA ALA A 209 -4.12 -11.29 -7.09
C ALA A 209 -4.75 -11.28 -5.68
N LEU A 210 -5.86 -10.56 -5.50
CA LEU A 210 -6.51 -10.35 -4.20
C LEU A 210 -7.82 -11.13 -4.09
N THR A 211 -8.20 -11.46 -2.86
CA THR A 211 -9.55 -11.94 -2.54
C THR A 211 -10.61 -10.91 -2.90
N THR A 212 -11.87 -11.31 -3.06
CA THR A 212 -12.97 -10.43 -3.45
C THR A 212 -13.18 -9.26 -2.48
N ASP A 213 -12.97 -9.51 -1.20
CA ASP A 213 -13.02 -8.50 -0.12
C ASP A 213 -11.73 -7.67 0.01
N ARG A 214 -10.66 -8.07 -0.70
CA ARG A 214 -9.33 -7.44 -0.72
C ARG A 214 -8.62 -7.38 0.65
N THR A 215 -8.99 -8.26 1.53
CA THR A 215 -8.36 -8.37 2.85
C THR A 215 -7.13 -9.27 2.84
N ALA A 216 -6.97 -10.09 1.81
CA ALA A 216 -5.86 -11.03 1.67
C ALA A 216 -5.45 -11.26 0.20
N CYS A 217 -4.26 -11.79 0.01
CA CYS A 217 -3.83 -12.33 -1.27
C CYS A 217 -4.52 -13.66 -1.54
N LEU A 218 -4.73 -13.98 -2.82
CA LEU A 218 -5.23 -15.29 -3.23
C LEU A 218 -4.28 -16.40 -2.74
N PRO A 219 -4.81 -17.54 -2.26
CA PRO A 219 -4.00 -18.68 -1.84
C PRO A 219 -3.12 -19.20 -2.98
N PRO A 220 -1.90 -19.68 -2.69
CA PRO A 220 -1.06 -20.30 -3.69
C PRO A 220 -1.79 -21.45 -4.40
N GLY A 221 -1.61 -21.53 -5.73
CA GLY A 221 -2.25 -22.56 -6.55
C GLY A 221 -3.65 -22.19 -7.08
N THR A 222 -4.21 -21.06 -6.69
CA THR A 222 -5.43 -20.53 -7.34
C THR A 222 -5.06 -19.76 -8.62
N PRO A 223 -5.95 -19.74 -9.64
CA PRO A 223 -5.74 -18.89 -10.81
C PRO A 223 -5.48 -17.42 -10.40
N ASN A 224 -4.52 -16.78 -11.04
CA ASN A 224 -4.08 -15.41 -10.75
C ASN A 224 -3.41 -15.20 -9.37
N SER A 225 -3.14 -16.26 -8.61
CA SER A 225 -2.34 -16.16 -7.38
C SER A 225 -0.94 -15.66 -7.70
N ASP A 226 -0.55 -14.52 -7.14
CA ASP A 226 0.79 -13.97 -7.25
C ASP A 226 1.44 -13.87 -5.87
N PHE A 227 2.00 -14.99 -5.44
CA PHE A 227 2.64 -15.10 -4.14
C PHE A 227 3.90 -14.23 -3.99
N SER A 228 4.54 -13.89 -5.10
CA SER A 228 5.79 -13.10 -5.11
C SER A 228 5.54 -11.61 -4.95
N TYR A 229 4.43 -11.14 -5.51
CA TYR A 229 4.15 -9.71 -5.63
C TYR A 229 2.92 -9.25 -4.84
N CYS A 230 2.12 -10.14 -4.31
CA CYS A 230 0.98 -9.82 -3.49
C CYS A 230 1.33 -9.78 -2.00
N THR A 231 0.96 -8.72 -1.32
CA THR A 231 1.04 -8.56 0.13
C THR A 231 -0.08 -7.65 0.61
N VAL A 232 -0.78 -8.07 1.64
CA VAL A 232 -1.79 -7.28 2.36
C VAL A 232 -1.52 -7.39 3.84
N GLN A 233 -1.46 -6.26 4.53
CA GLN A 233 -1.21 -6.20 5.96
C GLN A 233 -2.13 -5.18 6.63
N GLN A 234 -2.63 -5.56 7.81
CA GLN A 234 -3.42 -4.70 8.68
C GLN A 234 -2.54 -4.16 9.80
N PHE A 235 -2.72 -2.88 10.08
CA PHE A 235 -2.05 -2.14 11.14
C PHE A 235 -3.09 -1.52 12.05
N SER A 236 -2.77 -1.48 13.35
CA SER A 236 -3.61 -0.82 14.35
C SER A 236 -2.73 0.02 15.25
N LEU A 237 -3.17 1.23 15.53
CA LEU A 237 -2.48 2.14 16.42
C LEU A 237 -3.50 2.86 17.31
N VAL A 238 -3.10 3.15 18.55
CA VAL A 238 -3.86 4.00 19.45
C VAL A 238 -3.16 5.34 19.56
N THR A 239 -3.90 6.40 19.33
CA THR A 239 -3.35 7.76 19.36
C THR A 239 -4.27 8.69 20.15
N ARG A 240 -3.70 9.78 20.66
CA ARG A 240 -4.40 10.78 21.48
C ARG A 240 -4.45 12.10 20.73
N ALA A 241 -5.62 12.75 20.72
CA ALA A 241 -5.78 14.14 20.30
C ALA A 241 -6.14 15.03 21.50
N GLY A 242 -5.95 16.34 21.38
CA GLY A 242 -6.23 17.31 22.45
C GLY A 242 -4.98 17.79 23.20
N ASN A 243 -3.78 17.57 22.68
CA ASN A 243 -2.54 18.05 23.32
C ASN A 243 -2.25 19.55 23.08
N ARG A 244 -3.06 20.25 22.31
CA ARG A 244 -2.91 21.70 22.17
C ARG A 244 -3.42 22.38 23.44
N VAL A 245 -2.49 22.82 24.25
CA VAL A 245 -2.74 23.87 25.25
C VAL A 245 -2.94 25.16 24.48
N ASN A 246 -4.10 25.80 24.65
CA ASN A 246 -4.38 27.15 24.11
C ASN A 246 -3.44 28.17 24.77
#